data_00b63134f6cd88b8b1f17afbc516d8b1
#
_entry.id   00b63134f6cd88b8b1f17afbc516d8b1
#
_cell.length_a   1.000
_cell.length_b   1.000
_cell.length_c   1.000
_cell.angle_alpha   90.00
_cell.angle_beta   90.00
_cell.angle_gamma   90.00
#
_symmetry.space_group_name_H-M   'P 1'
#
loop_
_entity.id
_entity.type
_entity.pdbx_description
1 polymer ?
#
loop_
_entity_poly.entity_id
_entity_poly.type
_entity_poly.pdbx_seq_one_letter_code
_entity_poly.pdbx_strand_id
1 'polypeptide(L)'
;SGDFGRKIAYTDATEINSRNVVSIIGNCIGCFYKNKPAIKYLWKYYKGDQPVLYRTKISNEDIINKVVENHAYEIVQFKVGQTYGEPIQFISRKDDEKINKAVDDLNDFMADANKQEKDVKAGEWQSATGTSFKAIQPKSGDVPFRIVAPNPLNTFVIYSKSTEEPMLAVQELKDENGKYYKMAFSDTMSFKVVDSTVVESKLHTYGEIPIVEYPNNHERISDIELVVSILDAVNKMQSNRMDGVEQFIQSFVKFVNCEIDAEQFEKMKMEHAFVVKSINKDFKSDVDLITQE
;
A
#
# COMPACT_ATOMS: atom_id res chain seq x y z
N SER A 1 15.12 12.91 -7.87
CA SER A 1 13.96 13.02 -8.77
C SER A 1 13.16 11.74 -8.65
N GLY A 2 11.96 11.84 -8.10
CA GLY A 2 11.09 10.67 -7.95
C GLY A 2 10.55 10.25 -9.31
N ASP A 3 11.00 9.12 -9.79
CA ASP A 3 10.41 8.44 -10.93
C ASP A 3 9.17 7.69 -10.38
N PHE A 4 8.02 8.37 -10.36
CA PHE A 4 6.77 7.80 -9.87
C PHE A 4 6.24 6.74 -10.84
N GLY A 5 5.37 5.86 -10.32
CA GLY A 5 4.73 4.81 -11.11
C GLY A 5 5.54 3.51 -11.17
N ARG A 6 4.98 2.55 -11.91
CA ARG A 6 5.59 1.21 -12.09
C ARG A 6 5.98 1.02 -13.55
N LYS A 7 7.16 0.45 -13.74
CA LYS A 7 7.68 0.14 -15.09
C LYS A 7 6.91 -1.03 -15.69
N ILE A 8 6.58 -0.92 -16.96
CA ILE A 8 5.90 -1.95 -17.74
C ILE A 8 6.94 -2.86 -18.39
N ALA A 9 6.72 -4.15 -18.34
CA ALA A 9 7.56 -5.15 -19.00
C ALA A 9 7.04 -5.40 -20.43
N TYR A 10 7.90 -5.23 -21.41
CA TYR A 10 7.58 -5.45 -22.83
C TYR A 10 8.43 -6.55 -23.47
N THR A 11 7.84 -7.24 -24.45
CA THR A 11 8.52 -8.21 -25.30
C THR A 11 8.29 -7.91 -26.77
N ASP A 12 9.26 -8.22 -27.62
CA ASP A 12 9.14 -8.17 -29.07
C ASP A 12 8.62 -9.52 -29.66
N ALA A 13 8.38 -10.53 -28.80
CA ALA A 13 7.85 -11.81 -29.24
C ALA A 13 6.43 -11.66 -29.76
N THR A 14 6.11 -12.34 -30.86
CA THR A 14 4.76 -12.40 -31.46
C THR A 14 3.95 -13.59 -30.97
N GLU A 15 4.63 -14.62 -30.46
CA GLU A 15 4.02 -15.84 -29.93
C GLU A 15 4.76 -16.31 -28.68
N ILE A 16 4.03 -16.93 -27.77
CA ILE A 16 4.57 -17.53 -26.54
C ILE A 16 4.46 -19.05 -26.63
N ASN A 17 5.59 -19.74 -26.46
CA ASN A 17 5.65 -21.20 -26.48
C ASN A 17 6.71 -21.74 -25.51
N SER A 18 6.80 -23.05 -25.34
CA SER A 18 7.74 -23.69 -24.40
C SER A 18 9.21 -23.44 -24.69
N ARG A 19 9.56 -23.03 -25.94
CA ARG A 19 10.95 -22.76 -26.33
C ARG A 19 11.42 -21.35 -25.98
N ASN A 20 10.50 -20.38 -25.93
CA ASN A 20 10.84 -18.96 -25.74
C ASN A 20 10.39 -18.38 -24.38
N VAL A 21 9.42 -18.98 -23.71
CA VAL A 21 8.83 -18.46 -22.47
C VAL A 21 9.86 -18.16 -21.38
N VAL A 22 10.87 -19.02 -21.20
CA VAL A 22 11.93 -18.82 -20.19
C VAL A 22 12.78 -17.59 -20.52
N SER A 23 13.17 -17.44 -21.80
CA SER A 23 13.95 -16.29 -22.26
C SER A 23 13.16 -14.98 -22.11
N ILE A 24 11.87 -14.99 -22.47
CA ILE A 24 10.98 -13.83 -22.32
C ILE A 24 10.86 -13.43 -20.86
N ILE A 25 10.57 -14.38 -19.96
CA ILE A 25 10.53 -14.12 -18.51
C ILE A 25 11.89 -13.56 -18.04
N GLY A 26 12.99 -14.18 -18.42
CA GLY A 26 14.34 -13.75 -18.04
C GLY A 26 14.66 -12.31 -18.43
N ASN A 27 14.28 -11.91 -19.64
CA ASN A 27 14.50 -10.54 -20.12
C ASN A 27 13.61 -9.50 -19.41
N CYS A 28 12.40 -9.90 -18.99
CA CYS A 28 11.41 -8.99 -18.44
C CYS A 28 11.42 -8.94 -16.90
N ILE A 29 11.88 -9.98 -16.22
CA ILE A 29 11.80 -10.10 -14.75
C ILE A 29 12.58 -9.00 -14.02
N GLY A 30 13.63 -8.47 -14.62
CA GLY A 30 14.39 -7.34 -14.08
C GLY A 30 13.54 -6.07 -13.92
N CYS A 31 12.57 -5.84 -14.81
CA CYS A 31 11.60 -4.76 -14.70
C CYS A 31 10.69 -4.96 -13.46
N PHE A 32 10.18 -6.16 -13.30
CA PHE A 32 9.36 -6.52 -12.13
C PHE A 32 10.11 -6.35 -10.80
N TYR A 33 11.36 -6.81 -10.73
CA TYR A 33 12.17 -6.66 -9.52
C TYR A 33 12.51 -5.20 -9.18
N LYS A 34 12.58 -4.31 -10.18
CA LYS A 34 12.70 -2.86 -9.94
C LYS A 34 11.44 -2.25 -9.34
N ASN A 35 10.26 -2.79 -9.65
CA ASN A 35 8.99 -2.33 -9.10
C ASN A 35 8.74 -2.81 -7.65
N LYS A 36 9.23 -4.00 -7.29
CA LYS A 36 8.95 -4.63 -5.97
C LYS A 36 9.26 -3.73 -4.75
N PRO A 37 10.41 -3.03 -4.66
CA PRO A 37 10.69 -2.18 -3.51
C PRO A 37 9.66 -1.07 -3.32
N ALA A 38 9.25 -0.41 -4.41
CA ALA A 38 8.25 0.64 -4.36
C ALA A 38 6.86 0.10 -3.98
N ILE A 39 6.43 -1.01 -4.58
CA ILE A 39 5.17 -1.69 -4.20
C ILE A 39 5.19 -2.06 -2.71
N LYS A 40 6.29 -2.64 -2.23
CA LYS A 40 6.44 -3.04 -0.82
C LYS A 40 6.42 -1.83 0.11
N TYR A 41 7.13 -0.75 -0.25
CA TYR A 41 7.17 0.49 0.53
C TYR A 41 5.79 1.12 0.65
N LEU A 42 5.09 1.32 -0.47
CA LEU A 42 3.77 1.95 -0.51
C LEU A 42 2.72 1.11 0.22
N TRP A 43 2.77 -0.22 0.09
CA TRP A 43 1.88 -1.10 0.84
C TRP A 43 2.10 -1.06 2.35
N LYS A 44 3.36 -1.00 2.79
CA LYS A 44 3.70 -0.80 4.19
C LYS A 44 3.24 0.56 4.70
N TYR A 45 3.46 1.61 3.90
CA TYR A 45 3.04 2.97 4.20
C TYR A 45 1.52 3.06 4.40
N TYR A 46 0.74 2.46 3.48
CA TYR A 46 -0.71 2.32 3.59
C TYR A 46 -1.12 1.63 4.91
N LYS A 47 -0.39 0.62 5.34
CA LYS A 47 -0.65 -0.13 6.58
C LYS A 47 -0.16 0.57 7.86
N GLY A 48 0.38 1.78 7.76
CA GLY A 48 0.87 2.56 8.90
C GLY A 48 2.34 2.35 9.25
N ASP A 49 3.08 1.51 8.52
CA ASP A 49 4.54 1.38 8.69
C ASP A 49 5.23 2.52 7.92
N GLN A 50 5.29 3.69 8.57
CA GLN A 50 5.70 4.97 7.99
C GLN A 50 7.03 5.47 8.56
N PRO A 51 7.78 6.34 7.83
CA PRO A 51 9.14 6.76 8.21
C PRO A 51 9.25 7.38 9.59
N VAL A 52 8.22 8.05 10.08
CA VAL A 52 8.22 8.69 11.41
C VAL A 52 8.45 7.68 12.56
N LEU A 53 8.08 6.42 12.38
CA LEU A 53 8.32 5.36 13.37
C LEU A 53 9.80 5.06 13.58
N TYR A 54 10.65 5.41 12.61
CA TYR A 54 12.09 5.16 12.61
C TYR A 54 12.91 6.41 12.86
N ARG A 55 12.23 7.55 13.23
CA ARG A 55 12.93 8.79 13.54
C ARG A 55 13.80 8.65 14.78
N THR A 56 14.92 9.34 14.76
CA THR A 56 15.86 9.50 15.88
C THR A 56 16.10 10.99 16.14
N LYS A 57 16.46 11.36 17.34
CA LYS A 57 16.94 12.70 17.72
C LYS A 57 18.37 12.61 18.21
N ILE A 58 19.13 13.67 18.00
CA ILE A 58 20.52 13.79 18.48
C ILE A 58 20.54 14.33 19.93
N SER A 59 19.57 15.17 20.26
CA SER A 59 19.41 15.77 21.60
C SER A 59 18.15 15.21 22.26
N ASN A 60 18.22 14.92 23.56
CA ASN A 60 17.11 14.46 24.38
C ASN A 60 16.42 13.18 23.86
N GLU A 61 17.18 12.07 23.85
CA GLU A 61 16.72 10.76 23.37
C GLU A 61 15.51 10.21 24.16
N ASP A 62 15.27 10.72 25.37
CA ASP A 62 14.17 10.29 26.24
C ASP A 62 12.79 10.81 25.81
N ILE A 63 12.74 11.87 24.97
CA ILE A 63 11.50 12.47 24.47
C ILE A 63 11.44 12.34 22.97
N ILE A 64 10.99 11.19 22.47
CA ILE A 64 10.82 10.91 21.05
C ILE A 64 9.44 10.29 20.82
N ASN A 65 8.46 11.14 20.54
CA ASN A 65 7.13 10.69 20.15
C ASN A 65 7.10 10.30 18.68
N LYS A 66 6.46 9.19 18.36
CA LYS A 66 6.34 8.63 17.00
C LYS A 66 4.88 8.49 16.64
N VAL A 67 4.28 9.62 16.25
CA VAL A 67 2.86 9.70 15.93
C VAL A 67 2.66 9.45 14.44
N VAL A 68 1.81 8.50 14.10
CA VAL A 68 1.37 8.23 12.73
C VAL A 68 -0.10 8.64 12.60
N GLU A 69 -0.37 9.68 11.83
CA GLU A 69 -1.70 9.97 11.29
C GLU A 69 -1.82 9.28 9.93
N ASN A 70 -2.50 8.13 9.88
CA ASN A 70 -2.48 7.30 8.69
C ASN A 70 -3.49 7.77 7.62
N HIS A 71 -3.35 9.00 7.14
CA HIS A 71 -4.17 9.54 6.05
C HIS A 71 -3.99 8.76 4.72
N ALA A 72 -2.89 8.03 4.56
CA ALA A 72 -2.73 7.13 3.42
C ALA A 72 -3.81 6.04 3.41
N TYR A 73 -4.19 5.51 4.57
CA TYR A 73 -5.30 4.57 4.70
C TYR A 73 -6.62 5.21 4.29
N GLU A 74 -6.89 6.42 4.76
CA GLU A 74 -8.13 7.16 4.44
C GLU A 74 -8.27 7.42 2.94
N ILE A 75 -7.19 7.87 2.27
CA ILE A 75 -7.16 8.12 0.82
C ILE A 75 -7.53 6.85 0.04
N VAL A 76 -6.89 5.72 0.37
CA VAL A 76 -7.14 4.44 -0.29
C VAL A 76 -8.56 3.96 -0.04
N GLN A 77 -9.01 3.97 1.23
CA GLN A 77 -10.35 3.49 1.59
C GLN A 77 -11.46 4.36 0.99
N PHE A 78 -11.25 5.67 0.91
CA PHE A 78 -12.19 6.57 0.25
C PHE A 78 -12.36 6.20 -1.23
N LYS A 79 -11.26 6.03 -1.97
CA LYS A 79 -11.30 5.65 -3.39
C LYS A 79 -11.92 4.27 -3.60
N VAL A 80 -11.52 3.29 -2.80
CA VAL A 80 -12.05 1.92 -2.87
C VAL A 80 -13.55 1.91 -2.57
N GLY A 81 -13.99 2.66 -1.55
CA GLY A 81 -15.41 2.80 -1.22
C GLY A 81 -16.22 3.45 -2.35
N GLN A 82 -15.68 4.45 -3.03
CA GLN A 82 -16.35 5.10 -4.18
C GLN A 82 -16.40 4.19 -5.41
N THR A 83 -15.37 3.34 -5.63
CA THR A 83 -15.27 2.54 -6.85
C THR A 83 -15.90 1.16 -6.71
N TYR A 84 -15.73 0.55 -5.53
CA TYR A 84 -16.09 -0.85 -5.25
C TYR A 84 -16.99 -0.99 -4.01
N GLY A 85 -17.60 0.09 -3.52
CA GLY A 85 -18.52 0.04 -2.36
C GLY A 85 -19.77 -0.79 -2.62
N GLU A 86 -20.24 -0.79 -3.87
CA GLU A 86 -21.35 -1.61 -4.33
C GLU A 86 -20.87 -2.69 -5.31
N PRO A 87 -21.50 -3.88 -5.32
CA PRO A 87 -21.18 -4.92 -6.28
C PRO A 87 -21.41 -4.46 -7.72
N ILE A 88 -20.42 -4.68 -8.60
CA ILE A 88 -20.54 -4.40 -10.01
C ILE A 88 -21.53 -5.39 -10.64
N GLN A 89 -22.60 -4.88 -11.22
CA GLN A 89 -23.65 -5.65 -11.88
C GLN A 89 -23.44 -5.65 -13.41
N PHE A 90 -23.60 -6.81 -14.02
CA PHE A 90 -23.66 -6.94 -15.47
C PHE A 90 -25.11 -6.73 -15.93
N ILE A 91 -25.30 -6.01 -17.01
CA ILE A 91 -26.61 -5.77 -17.62
C ILE A 91 -26.58 -6.09 -19.11
N SER A 92 -27.67 -6.64 -19.61
CA SER A 92 -27.86 -6.84 -21.05
C SER A 92 -28.17 -5.49 -21.74
N ARG A 93 -27.60 -5.30 -22.94
CA ARG A 93 -27.96 -4.16 -23.81
C ARG A 93 -29.12 -4.48 -24.73
N LYS A 94 -29.53 -5.74 -24.83
CA LYS A 94 -30.62 -6.21 -25.68
C LYS A 94 -31.75 -6.70 -24.80
N ASP A 95 -32.98 -6.36 -25.17
CA ASP A 95 -34.19 -6.88 -24.53
C ASP A 95 -34.52 -8.26 -25.14
N ASP A 96 -33.77 -9.25 -24.73
CA ASP A 96 -33.93 -10.68 -25.12
C ASP A 96 -33.96 -11.51 -23.87
N GLU A 97 -35.03 -12.26 -23.66
CA GLU A 97 -35.26 -13.04 -22.40
C GLU A 97 -34.17 -14.06 -22.14
N LYS A 98 -33.60 -14.70 -23.20
CA LYS A 98 -32.51 -15.68 -23.03
C LYS A 98 -31.21 -15.00 -22.62
N ILE A 99 -30.94 -13.82 -23.19
CA ILE A 99 -29.73 -13.06 -22.85
C ILE A 99 -29.87 -12.49 -21.44
N ASN A 100 -31.03 -11.96 -21.08
CA ASN A 100 -31.30 -11.47 -19.74
C ASN A 100 -31.09 -12.55 -18.69
N LYS A 101 -31.64 -13.76 -18.91
CA LYS A 101 -31.42 -14.90 -18.02
C LYS A 101 -29.94 -15.29 -17.89
N ALA A 102 -29.19 -15.32 -19.00
CA ALA A 102 -27.76 -15.62 -18.96
C ALA A 102 -26.93 -14.57 -18.21
N VAL A 103 -27.35 -13.31 -18.25
CA VAL A 103 -26.73 -12.22 -17.48
C VAL A 103 -27.05 -12.32 -15.99
N ASP A 104 -28.30 -12.70 -15.65
CA ASP A 104 -28.70 -12.96 -14.27
C ASP A 104 -27.92 -14.14 -13.69
N ASP A 105 -27.83 -15.26 -14.40
CA ASP A 105 -27.03 -16.43 -14.03
C ASP A 105 -25.54 -16.04 -13.83
N LEU A 106 -24.99 -15.15 -14.67
CA LEU A 106 -23.63 -14.63 -14.53
C LEU A 106 -23.46 -13.80 -13.26
N ASN A 107 -24.41 -12.91 -12.95
CA ASN A 107 -24.37 -12.11 -11.72
C ASN A 107 -24.43 -13.00 -10.47
N ASP A 108 -25.25 -14.05 -10.49
CA ASP A 108 -25.32 -15.05 -9.42
C ASP A 108 -23.99 -15.79 -9.25
N PHE A 109 -23.37 -16.26 -10.33
CA PHE A 109 -22.03 -16.87 -10.25
C PHE A 109 -20.96 -15.92 -9.73
N MET A 110 -21.02 -14.62 -10.08
CA MET A 110 -20.09 -13.63 -9.57
C MET A 110 -20.28 -13.38 -8.07
N ALA A 111 -21.54 -13.38 -7.59
CA ALA A 111 -21.85 -13.27 -6.18
C ALA A 111 -21.35 -14.50 -5.40
N ASP A 112 -21.63 -15.70 -5.90
CA ASP A 112 -21.19 -16.98 -5.30
C ASP A 112 -19.67 -17.13 -5.30
N ALA A 113 -18.98 -16.58 -6.31
CA ALA A 113 -17.52 -16.50 -6.37
C ALA A 113 -16.93 -15.41 -5.45
N ASN A 114 -17.76 -14.70 -4.70
CA ASN A 114 -17.38 -13.57 -3.81
C ASN A 114 -16.56 -12.51 -4.55
N LYS A 115 -17.01 -12.12 -5.75
CA LYS A 115 -16.32 -11.14 -6.60
C LYS A 115 -16.13 -9.81 -5.90
N GLN A 116 -17.12 -9.34 -5.14
CA GLN A 116 -17.08 -8.07 -4.42
C GLN A 116 -15.87 -7.95 -3.50
N GLU A 117 -15.61 -8.97 -2.68
CA GLU A 117 -14.43 -9.00 -1.79
C GLU A 117 -13.12 -8.92 -2.60
N LYS A 118 -13.07 -9.60 -3.74
CA LYS A 118 -11.88 -9.60 -4.59
C LYS A 118 -11.68 -8.27 -5.32
N ASP A 119 -12.77 -7.60 -5.68
CA ASP A 119 -12.74 -6.26 -6.27
C ASP A 119 -12.23 -5.23 -5.25
N VAL A 120 -12.74 -5.24 -4.02
CA VAL A 120 -12.26 -4.39 -2.92
C VAL A 120 -10.77 -4.63 -2.67
N LYS A 121 -10.36 -5.89 -2.50
CA LYS A 121 -8.95 -6.25 -2.29
C LYS A 121 -8.04 -5.81 -3.44
N ALA A 122 -8.47 -5.97 -4.67
CA ALA A 122 -7.72 -5.52 -5.84
C ALA A 122 -7.66 -3.98 -5.87
N GLY A 123 -8.76 -3.29 -5.54
CA GLY A 123 -8.84 -1.83 -5.45
C GLY A 123 -7.88 -1.25 -4.40
N GLU A 124 -7.75 -1.89 -3.23
CA GLU A 124 -6.78 -1.50 -2.21
C GLU A 124 -5.33 -1.55 -2.74
N TRP A 125 -4.95 -2.66 -3.39
CA TRP A 125 -3.64 -2.77 -4.03
C TRP A 125 -3.46 -1.74 -5.15
N GLN A 126 -4.47 -1.58 -6.01
CA GLN A 126 -4.46 -0.64 -7.14
C GLN A 126 -4.20 0.79 -6.68
N SER A 127 -4.97 1.28 -5.72
CA SER A 127 -4.85 2.62 -5.16
C SER A 127 -3.55 2.80 -4.37
N ALA A 128 -3.23 1.84 -3.47
CA ALA A 128 -2.08 1.95 -2.58
C ALA A 128 -0.74 1.77 -3.31
N THR A 129 -0.64 0.98 -4.38
CA THR A 129 0.64 0.63 -5.01
C THR A 129 0.74 0.94 -6.50
N GLY A 130 -0.36 1.40 -7.10
CA GLY A 130 -0.43 1.77 -8.52
C GLY A 130 -0.81 0.62 -9.46
N THR A 131 -0.83 -0.63 -8.99
CA THR A 131 -1.21 -1.80 -9.78
C THR A 131 -1.82 -2.89 -8.92
N SER A 132 -2.74 -3.65 -9.51
CA SER A 132 -3.31 -4.85 -8.91
C SER A 132 -3.61 -5.90 -9.97
N PHE A 133 -3.99 -7.10 -9.54
CA PHE A 133 -4.29 -8.21 -10.43
C PHE A 133 -5.54 -8.94 -9.98
N LYS A 134 -6.32 -9.43 -10.93
CA LYS A 134 -7.35 -10.43 -10.71
C LYS A 134 -7.10 -11.63 -11.61
N ALA A 135 -7.39 -12.82 -11.09
CA ALA A 135 -7.23 -14.06 -11.84
C ALA A 135 -8.48 -14.92 -11.70
N ILE A 136 -8.80 -15.63 -12.77
CA ILE A 136 -9.83 -16.66 -12.82
C ILE A 136 -9.15 -18.02 -12.79
N GLN A 137 -9.63 -18.90 -11.93
CA GLN A 137 -9.14 -20.27 -11.81
C GLN A 137 -10.32 -21.25 -11.88
N PRO A 138 -10.18 -22.39 -12.60
CA PRO A 138 -11.22 -23.40 -12.62
C PRO A 138 -11.46 -23.97 -11.22
N LYS A 139 -12.70 -24.32 -10.96
CA LYS A 139 -13.13 -24.96 -9.72
C LYS A 139 -14.19 -26.01 -10.08
N SER A 140 -14.14 -27.17 -9.43
CA SER A 140 -15.22 -28.15 -9.50
C SER A 140 -16.37 -27.72 -8.57
N GLY A 141 -17.61 -27.94 -8.98
CA GLY A 141 -18.83 -27.60 -8.24
C GLY A 141 -19.81 -26.77 -9.06
N ASP A 142 -20.84 -26.23 -8.40
CA ASP A 142 -21.94 -25.50 -9.04
C ASP A 142 -21.44 -24.19 -9.69
N VAL A 143 -20.44 -23.53 -9.07
CA VAL A 143 -19.73 -22.40 -9.67
C VAL A 143 -18.44 -22.92 -10.31
N PRO A 144 -18.30 -22.88 -11.64
CA PRO A 144 -17.21 -23.56 -12.35
C PRO A 144 -15.86 -22.83 -12.26
N PHE A 145 -15.80 -21.69 -11.57
CA PHE A 145 -14.58 -20.89 -11.41
C PHE A 145 -14.50 -20.27 -10.02
N ARG A 146 -13.33 -19.80 -9.68
CA ARG A 146 -13.09 -18.88 -8.55
C ARG A 146 -12.32 -17.66 -9.03
N ILE A 147 -12.58 -16.53 -8.40
CA ILE A 147 -11.86 -15.28 -8.61
C ILE A 147 -10.85 -15.13 -7.46
N VAL A 148 -9.63 -14.79 -7.79
CA VAL A 148 -8.57 -14.48 -6.83
C VAL A 148 -7.96 -13.13 -7.14
N ALA A 149 -7.46 -12.45 -6.12
CA ALA A 149 -6.68 -11.21 -6.26
C ALA A 149 -5.22 -11.52 -5.90
N PRO A 150 -4.38 -11.87 -6.90
CA PRO A 150 -2.98 -12.17 -6.70
C PRO A 150 -2.21 -10.98 -6.13
N ASN A 151 -1.20 -11.27 -5.31
CA ASN A 151 -0.37 -10.25 -4.71
C ASN A 151 0.55 -9.60 -5.76
N PRO A 152 0.55 -8.27 -5.93
CA PRO A 152 1.43 -7.56 -6.86
C PRO A 152 2.93 -7.74 -6.59
N LEU A 153 3.31 -8.19 -5.40
CA LEU A 153 4.71 -8.51 -5.08
C LEU A 153 5.23 -9.79 -5.73
N ASN A 154 4.34 -10.62 -6.25
CA ASN A 154 4.69 -11.91 -6.92
C ASN A 154 4.03 -12.09 -8.29
N THR A 155 3.31 -11.09 -8.79
CA THR A 155 2.59 -11.19 -10.05
C THR A 155 2.92 -10.00 -10.94
N PHE A 156 3.13 -10.25 -12.22
CA PHE A 156 3.32 -9.22 -13.24
C PHE A 156 2.84 -9.70 -14.61
N VAL A 157 2.59 -8.77 -15.50
CA VAL A 157 2.20 -9.03 -16.89
C VAL A 157 3.24 -8.45 -17.83
N ILE A 158 3.54 -9.19 -18.88
CA ILE A 158 4.44 -8.81 -19.98
C ILE A 158 3.56 -8.46 -21.17
N TYR A 159 3.80 -7.30 -21.75
CA TYR A 159 3.05 -6.74 -22.85
C TYR A 159 3.81 -6.84 -24.17
N SER A 160 3.08 -6.90 -25.28
CA SER A 160 3.67 -6.73 -26.61
C SER A 160 4.15 -5.31 -26.77
N LYS A 161 5.37 -5.13 -27.31
CA LYS A 161 5.91 -3.80 -27.58
C LYS A 161 5.26 -3.15 -28.80
N SER A 162 4.70 -3.94 -29.71
CA SER A 162 4.08 -3.44 -30.93
C SER A 162 2.59 -3.13 -30.80
N THR A 163 1.83 -3.91 -30.00
CA THR A 163 0.38 -3.78 -29.86
C THR A 163 -0.02 -3.25 -28.47
N GLU A 164 0.90 -3.24 -27.51
CA GLU A 164 0.64 -2.92 -26.09
C GLU A 164 -0.40 -3.85 -25.42
N GLU A 165 -0.68 -4.99 -26.05
CA GLU A 165 -1.56 -6.01 -25.50
C GLU A 165 -0.81 -6.95 -24.55
N PRO A 166 -1.49 -7.52 -23.52
CA PRO A 166 -0.88 -8.50 -22.64
C PRO A 166 -0.54 -9.79 -23.42
N MET A 167 0.70 -10.28 -23.25
CA MET A 167 1.21 -11.47 -23.91
C MET A 167 1.44 -12.62 -22.96
N LEU A 168 1.85 -12.33 -21.72
CA LEU A 168 2.20 -13.35 -20.72
C LEU A 168 1.98 -12.79 -19.32
N ALA A 169 1.19 -13.48 -18.52
CA ALA A 169 1.11 -13.21 -17.08
C ALA A 169 1.99 -14.19 -16.31
N VAL A 170 2.74 -13.70 -15.34
CA VAL A 170 3.68 -14.50 -14.56
C VAL A 170 3.42 -14.31 -13.07
N GLN A 171 3.36 -15.43 -12.35
CA GLN A 171 3.21 -15.45 -10.91
C GLN A 171 4.36 -16.26 -10.27
N GLU A 172 5.09 -15.65 -9.34
CA GLU A 172 6.10 -16.31 -8.51
C GLU A 172 5.44 -16.96 -7.31
N LEU A 173 5.60 -18.26 -7.15
CA LEU A 173 4.99 -19.06 -6.09
C LEU A 173 6.06 -19.87 -5.35
N LYS A 174 5.70 -20.39 -4.20
CA LYS A 174 6.51 -21.37 -3.46
C LYS A 174 5.77 -22.70 -3.39
N ASP A 175 6.51 -23.77 -3.53
CA ASP A 175 5.99 -25.12 -3.26
C ASP A 175 5.95 -25.40 -1.74
N GLU A 176 5.47 -26.59 -1.38
CA GLU A 176 5.36 -27.05 0.01
C GLU A 176 6.72 -27.10 0.74
N ASN A 177 7.81 -27.24 0.00
CA ASN A 177 9.18 -27.25 0.51
C ASN A 177 9.80 -25.85 0.57
N GLY A 178 9.05 -24.80 0.19
CA GLY A 178 9.51 -23.41 0.17
C GLY A 178 10.36 -23.06 -1.06
N LYS A 179 10.51 -23.96 -2.04
CA LYS A 179 11.24 -23.70 -3.29
C LYS A 179 10.41 -22.84 -4.23
N TYR A 180 11.03 -21.82 -4.81
CA TYR A 180 10.37 -20.91 -5.74
C TYR A 180 10.19 -21.56 -7.12
N TYR A 181 9.04 -21.33 -7.70
CA TYR A 181 8.73 -21.62 -9.09
C TYR A 181 7.87 -20.51 -9.68
N LYS A 182 7.78 -20.44 -11.00
CA LYS A 182 6.93 -19.48 -11.70
C LYS A 182 5.84 -20.22 -12.46
N MET A 183 4.61 -19.76 -12.31
CA MET A 183 3.52 -20.10 -13.22
C MET A 183 3.37 -18.97 -14.22
N ALA A 184 3.41 -19.29 -15.49
CA ALA A 184 3.23 -18.35 -16.56
C ALA A 184 2.04 -18.76 -17.45
N PHE A 185 1.26 -17.78 -17.91
CA PHE A 185 0.04 -18.00 -18.67
C PHE A 185 0.05 -17.10 -19.90
N SER A 186 0.01 -17.70 -21.08
CA SER A 186 -0.33 -17.03 -22.33
C SER A 186 -1.87 -17.09 -22.56
N ASP A 187 -2.33 -16.71 -23.71
CA ASP A 187 -3.72 -16.86 -24.15
C ASP A 187 -4.19 -18.33 -24.26
N THR A 188 -3.28 -19.24 -24.57
CA THR A 188 -3.58 -20.64 -24.87
C THR A 188 -2.87 -21.65 -23.97
N MET A 189 -1.73 -21.27 -23.37
CA MET A 189 -0.87 -22.20 -22.63
C MET A 189 -0.52 -21.70 -21.22
N SER A 190 -0.39 -22.67 -20.32
CA SER A 190 0.22 -22.46 -19.01
C SER A 190 1.58 -23.18 -18.94
N PHE A 191 2.55 -22.56 -18.25
CA PHE A 191 3.90 -23.06 -18.09
C PHE A 191 4.29 -23.04 -16.62
N LYS A 192 4.84 -24.15 -16.13
CA LYS A 192 5.53 -24.18 -14.83
C LYS A 192 7.03 -24.12 -15.07
N VAL A 193 7.66 -23.09 -14.56
CA VAL A 193 9.11 -22.84 -14.73
C VAL A 193 9.81 -22.97 -13.38
N VAL A 194 10.81 -23.84 -13.31
CA VAL A 194 11.66 -24.05 -12.13
C VAL A 194 13.11 -23.93 -12.59
N ASP A 195 13.92 -23.15 -11.86
CA ASP A 195 15.35 -22.95 -12.14
C ASP A 195 15.64 -22.67 -13.62
N SER A 196 14.86 -21.79 -14.24
CA SER A 196 14.96 -21.41 -15.67
C SER A 196 14.71 -22.56 -16.66
N THR A 197 13.94 -23.57 -16.25
CA THR A 197 13.54 -24.68 -17.10
C THR A 197 12.03 -24.86 -17.06
N VAL A 198 11.40 -25.09 -18.22
CA VAL A 198 9.98 -25.45 -18.28
C VAL A 198 9.86 -26.91 -17.86
N VAL A 199 9.28 -27.15 -16.69
CA VAL A 199 9.04 -28.50 -16.16
C VAL A 199 7.67 -29.06 -16.52
N GLU A 200 6.73 -28.18 -16.85
CA GLU A 200 5.37 -28.55 -17.26
C GLU A 200 4.80 -27.49 -18.21
N SER A 201 4.13 -27.91 -19.26
CA SER A 201 3.35 -27.06 -20.14
C SER A 201 2.02 -27.73 -20.48
N LYS A 202 0.92 -26.96 -20.38
CA LYS A 202 -0.44 -27.44 -20.64
C LYS A 202 -1.22 -26.43 -21.47
N LEU A 203 -2.04 -26.92 -22.37
CA LEU A 203 -3.07 -26.11 -23.01
C LEU A 203 -4.17 -25.79 -21.99
N HIS A 204 -4.73 -24.62 -22.10
CA HIS A 204 -5.93 -24.23 -21.36
C HIS A 204 -6.99 -23.65 -22.33
N THR A 205 -8.22 -23.66 -21.89
CA THR A 205 -9.38 -23.33 -22.73
C THR A 205 -10.01 -21.97 -22.38
N TYR A 206 -9.25 -21.09 -21.71
CA TYR A 206 -9.76 -19.76 -21.35
C TYR A 206 -9.94 -18.85 -22.58
N GLY A 207 -9.15 -19.05 -23.63
CA GLY A 207 -9.11 -18.21 -24.81
C GLY A 207 -8.42 -16.86 -24.62
N GLU A 208 -8.05 -16.54 -23.38
CA GLU A 208 -7.41 -15.29 -22.95
C GLU A 208 -6.47 -15.58 -21.76
N ILE A 209 -5.60 -14.65 -21.45
CA ILE A 209 -4.73 -14.76 -20.26
C ILE A 209 -5.59 -14.69 -18.99
N PRO A 210 -5.53 -15.75 -18.12
CA PRO A 210 -6.42 -15.81 -16.96
C PRO A 210 -6.05 -14.86 -15.80
N ILE A 211 -4.98 -14.12 -15.90
CA ILE A 211 -4.55 -13.10 -14.94
C ILE A 211 -4.54 -11.74 -15.65
N VAL A 212 -5.37 -10.82 -15.17
CA VAL A 212 -5.52 -9.49 -15.73
C VAL A 212 -4.94 -8.47 -14.76
N GLU A 213 -4.12 -7.54 -15.28
CA GLU A 213 -3.64 -6.38 -14.55
C GLU A 213 -4.71 -5.28 -14.52
N TYR A 214 -4.86 -4.64 -13.36
CA TYR A 214 -5.69 -3.46 -13.12
C TYR A 214 -4.78 -2.32 -12.65
N PRO A 215 -4.22 -1.53 -13.58
CA PRO A 215 -3.41 -0.37 -13.23
C PRO A 215 -4.28 0.76 -12.65
N ASN A 216 -3.73 1.53 -11.71
CA ASN A 216 -4.41 2.68 -11.13
C ASN A 216 -4.62 3.83 -12.14
N ASN A 217 -3.64 3.97 -13.01
CA ASN A 217 -3.62 4.89 -14.15
C ASN A 217 -2.60 4.36 -15.17
N HIS A 218 -2.46 5.05 -16.28
CA HIS A 218 -1.57 4.61 -17.37
C HIS A 218 -0.12 4.41 -16.90
N GLU A 219 0.39 5.32 -16.07
CA GLU A 219 1.75 5.28 -15.53
C GLU A 219 1.89 4.39 -14.28
N ARG A 220 0.81 3.78 -13.79
CA ARG A 220 0.77 2.96 -12.58
C ARG A 220 1.24 3.72 -11.34
N ILE A 221 0.90 5.01 -11.26
CA ILE A 221 1.19 5.86 -10.10
C ILE A 221 0.16 5.54 -9.01
N SER A 222 0.63 5.36 -7.79
CA SER A 222 -0.21 5.21 -6.60
C SER A 222 -0.86 6.52 -6.19
N ASP A 223 -2.05 6.47 -5.59
CA ASP A 223 -2.71 7.66 -5.04
C ASP A 223 -1.96 8.23 -3.83
N ILE A 224 -1.23 7.38 -3.10
CA ILE A 224 -0.39 7.78 -1.96
C ILE A 224 0.91 8.44 -2.45
N GLU A 225 1.51 7.91 -3.51
CA GLU A 225 2.86 8.26 -3.98
C GLU A 225 3.03 9.75 -4.26
N LEU A 226 1.98 10.39 -4.75
CA LEU A 226 1.98 11.83 -5.04
C LEU A 226 1.97 12.72 -3.79
N VAL A 227 1.53 12.19 -2.66
CA VAL A 227 1.33 12.95 -1.42
C VAL A 227 2.19 12.48 -0.25
N VAL A 228 3.02 11.46 -0.43
CA VAL A 228 3.89 10.89 0.62
C VAL A 228 4.69 11.96 1.36
N SER A 229 5.29 12.92 0.64
CA SER A 229 6.09 13.98 1.27
C SER A 229 5.28 14.88 2.19
N ILE A 230 4.01 15.14 1.86
CA ILE A 230 3.10 15.93 2.70
C ILE A 230 2.69 15.10 3.91
N LEU A 231 2.35 13.82 3.72
CA LEU A 231 1.99 12.93 4.82
C LEU A 231 3.14 12.74 5.82
N ASP A 232 4.37 12.61 5.33
CA ASP A 232 5.56 12.56 6.18
C ASP A 232 5.77 13.86 6.98
N ALA A 233 5.51 15.02 6.36
CA ALA A 233 5.59 16.31 7.04
C ALA A 233 4.52 16.44 8.14
N VAL A 234 3.29 15.99 7.90
CA VAL A 234 2.20 15.97 8.90
C VAL A 234 2.60 15.09 10.09
N ASN A 235 3.03 13.86 9.85
CA ASN A 235 3.46 12.94 10.91
C ASN A 235 4.63 13.51 11.74
N LYS A 236 5.60 14.14 11.08
CA LYS A 236 6.73 14.80 11.74
C LYS A 236 6.27 15.96 12.60
N MET A 237 5.35 16.78 12.09
CA MET A 237 4.81 17.93 12.82
C MET A 237 4.03 17.50 14.06
N GLN A 238 3.17 16.50 13.96
CA GLN A 238 2.42 15.97 15.10
C GLN A 238 3.33 15.34 16.15
N SER A 239 4.33 14.58 15.70
CA SER A 239 5.32 14.01 16.61
C SER A 239 6.12 15.10 17.35
N ASN A 240 6.53 16.15 16.65
CA ASN A 240 7.25 17.29 17.29
C ASN A 240 6.33 18.06 18.24
N ARG A 241 5.04 18.19 17.93
CA ARG A 241 4.06 18.82 18.82
C ARG A 241 3.93 18.03 20.13
N MET A 242 3.86 16.71 20.06
CA MET A 242 3.80 15.85 21.25
C MET A 242 5.12 15.92 22.04
N ASP A 243 6.27 15.92 21.37
CA ASP A 243 7.57 16.12 22.04
C ASP A 243 7.61 17.47 22.80
N GLY A 244 7.10 18.56 22.18
CA GLY A 244 7.05 19.87 22.81
C GLY A 244 6.14 19.91 24.05
N VAL A 245 4.99 19.26 24.00
CA VAL A 245 4.08 19.12 25.16
C VAL A 245 4.74 18.35 26.29
N GLU A 246 5.38 17.23 25.99
CA GLU A 246 6.06 16.40 26.98
C GLU A 246 7.26 17.11 27.61
N GLN A 247 8.04 17.83 26.79
CA GLN A 247 9.16 18.66 27.24
C GLN A 247 8.68 19.80 28.16
N PHE A 248 7.54 20.40 27.84
CA PHE A 248 6.94 21.44 28.70
C PHE A 248 6.50 20.87 30.07
N ILE A 249 5.89 19.67 30.08
CA ILE A 249 5.49 19.00 31.34
C ILE A 249 6.72 18.66 32.21
N GLN A 250 7.86 18.35 31.60
CA GLN A 250 9.11 18.04 32.32
C GLN A 250 9.96 19.27 32.62
N SER A 251 9.47 20.51 32.30
CA SER A 251 10.19 21.73 32.56
C SER A 251 10.27 22.05 34.04
N PHE A 252 11.38 22.71 34.45
CA PHE A 252 11.60 23.19 35.80
C PHE A 252 11.33 24.67 35.91
N VAL A 253 10.70 25.11 37.01
CA VAL A 253 10.54 26.52 37.30
C VAL A 253 11.75 27.02 38.04
N LYS A 254 12.41 28.04 37.49
CA LYS A 254 13.54 28.73 38.09
C LYS A 254 13.10 30.01 38.73
N PHE A 255 13.37 30.20 40.00
CA PHE A 255 13.14 31.40 40.75
C PHE A 255 14.46 32.15 40.98
N VAL A 256 14.48 33.43 40.61
CA VAL A 256 15.66 34.30 40.84
C VAL A 256 15.25 35.47 41.69
N ASN A 257 15.95 35.67 42.82
CA ASN A 257 15.68 36.74 43.76
C ASN A 257 14.21 36.76 44.26
N CYS A 258 13.64 35.57 44.46
CA CYS A 258 12.25 35.38 44.89
C CYS A 258 12.20 34.52 46.16
N GLU A 259 11.40 34.93 47.13
CA GLU A 259 11.05 34.10 48.29
C GLU A 259 9.73 33.36 47.95
N ILE A 260 9.80 32.04 47.99
CA ILE A 260 8.67 31.15 47.77
C ILE A 260 8.73 29.99 48.78
N ASP A 261 7.59 29.72 49.40
CA ASP A 261 7.44 28.56 50.28
C ASP A 261 6.70 27.39 49.57
N ALA A 262 6.65 26.25 50.21
CA ALA A 262 6.05 25.05 49.64
C ALA A 262 4.52 25.21 49.39
N GLU A 263 3.83 25.99 50.21
CA GLU A 263 2.40 26.21 50.07
C GLU A 263 2.11 27.13 48.87
N GLN A 264 2.92 28.16 48.68
CA GLN A 264 2.87 29.04 47.52
C GLN A 264 3.20 28.31 46.22
N PHE A 265 4.14 27.38 46.26
CA PHE A 265 4.50 26.55 45.13
C PHE A 265 3.36 25.59 44.72
N GLU A 266 2.67 24.97 45.68
CA GLU A 266 1.50 24.13 45.38
C GLU A 266 0.30 24.95 44.89
N LYS A 267 0.05 26.15 45.38
CA LYS A 267 -0.96 27.07 44.86
C LYS A 267 -0.64 27.47 43.42
N MET A 268 0.62 27.76 43.10
CA MET A 268 1.05 28.07 41.74
C MET A 268 0.67 26.93 40.75
N LYS A 269 0.88 25.68 41.15
CA LYS A 269 0.51 24.53 40.31
C LYS A 269 -1.01 24.45 40.09
N MET A 270 -1.82 24.77 41.10
CA MET A 270 -3.27 24.65 41.02
C MET A 270 -3.94 25.83 40.29
N GLU A 271 -3.47 27.06 40.55
CA GLU A 271 -4.12 28.29 40.10
C GLU A 271 -3.49 28.86 38.81
N HIS A 272 -2.36 28.30 38.38
CA HIS A 272 -1.57 28.78 37.23
C HIS A 272 -1.19 30.27 37.31
N ALA A 273 -1.22 30.83 38.50
CA ALA A 273 -0.86 32.21 38.77
C ALA A 273 -0.22 32.34 40.16
N PHE A 274 0.72 33.23 40.31
CA PHE A 274 1.41 33.46 41.60
C PHE A 274 1.97 34.85 41.71
N VAL A 275 2.15 35.27 42.99
CA VAL A 275 2.84 36.52 43.32
C VAL A 275 4.05 36.18 44.19
N VAL A 276 5.24 36.59 43.77
CA VAL A 276 6.48 36.38 44.49
C VAL A 276 6.95 37.66 45.14
N LYS A 277 7.54 37.56 46.33
CA LYS A 277 8.21 38.68 46.99
C LYS A 277 9.67 38.72 46.59
N SER A 278 10.18 39.88 46.25
CA SER A 278 11.61 40.06 46.02
C SER A 278 12.40 39.99 47.33
N ILE A 279 13.47 39.20 47.36
CA ILE A 279 14.36 39.07 48.48
C ILE A 279 15.22 40.33 48.60
N ASN A 280 15.70 40.85 47.50
CA ASN A 280 16.49 42.09 47.43
C ASN A 280 15.82 43.06 46.44
N LYS A 281 15.51 44.29 46.91
CA LYS A 281 14.83 45.31 46.13
C LYS A 281 15.72 45.98 45.05
N ASP A 282 17.02 45.80 45.17
CA ASP A 282 18.00 46.37 44.21
C ASP A 282 18.20 45.48 42.97
N PHE A 283 17.68 44.24 43.02
CA PHE A 283 17.76 43.28 41.92
C PHE A 283 16.36 42.92 41.41
N LYS A 284 16.27 42.76 40.09
CA LYS A 284 15.03 42.30 39.45
C LYS A 284 14.69 40.88 39.91
N SER A 285 13.45 40.67 40.32
CA SER A 285 12.90 39.31 40.51
C SER A 285 12.45 38.78 39.18
N ASP A 286 12.75 37.51 38.95
CA ASP A 286 12.39 36.83 37.71
C ASP A 286 11.97 35.37 38.00
N VAL A 287 11.04 34.93 37.21
CA VAL A 287 10.58 33.52 37.23
C VAL A 287 10.56 33.03 35.81
N ASP A 288 11.30 32.03 35.55
CA ASP A 288 11.49 31.49 34.21
C ASP A 288 11.28 29.98 34.17
N LEU A 289 10.84 29.48 33.04
CA LEU A 289 10.71 28.07 32.77
C LEU A 289 11.98 27.56 32.08
N ILE A 290 12.69 26.68 32.75
CA ILE A 290 13.84 26.01 32.16
C ILE A 290 13.36 24.69 31.55
N THR A 291 13.37 24.59 30.24
CA THR A 291 13.23 23.34 29.51
C THR A 291 14.60 22.70 29.37
N GLN A 292 14.69 21.38 29.53
CA GLN A 292 15.91 20.66 29.15
C GLN A 292 16.01 20.67 27.62
N GLU A 293 17.09 21.27 27.09
CA GLU A 293 17.43 21.21 25.67
C GLU A 293 18.00 19.84 25.26
#